data_6de8eedc456ab2b48358ba97e301220d
#
_entry.id   6de8eedc456ab2b48358ba97e301220d
#
_cell.length_a   1.000
_cell.length_b   1.000
_cell.length_c   1.000
_cell.angle_alpha   90.00
_cell.angle_beta   90.00
_cell.angle_gamma   90.00
#
_symmetry.space_group_name_H-M   'P 1'
#
loop_
_entity.id
_entity.type
_entity.pdbx_description
1 polymer ?
#
loop_
_entity_poly.entity_id
_entity_poly.type
_entity_poly.pdbx_seq_one_letter_code
_entity_poly.pdbx_strand_id
1 'polypeptide(L)'
;KGDGTDAGTWTIDEVPQSEYTDKVKASYKEYNDAAIVVFSRSCGEGADLPRNMDRFGGGSESYLELNQDEKDLLTAVKEAGFKKTIVILHSANPMQMDFLKDDYGIDSVLWVAGTGAGDGGIKALCEIIAGDANPSGRLVDTYCYDNFSSPSMANFCDFRYVDSTGNPTGYSYINYAEGIYIGYKYYETRYEDKVLGQGNTSDYQYSADVCYPFGYGLSYTDFKWSDFEVKYNEKNQKYTFTLHVENTGDKAGKDVVELYAQSPYTAYDKENGIEKSSVQLVGKAKTSLLEAGKGEDISITVPLSELKTYDENNKGTYILDAGTYYFTAATDSHNAINNILTKKGKTTSDGMDDEGDSSLVYDYVLDVLDDSSFSVGADGNKITNHFADAKLDDATYLSRSDWSVMKNDGL
;
A
#
# COMPACT_ATOMS: atom_id res chain seq x y z
N LYS A 1 -22.88 15.56 16.73
CA LYS A 1 -21.91 15.58 17.85
C LYS A 1 -22.40 14.60 18.89
N GLY A 2 -21.83 13.40 18.94
CA GLY A 2 -22.06 12.45 20.02
C GLY A 2 -21.38 12.93 21.30
N ASP A 3 -21.87 12.54 22.43
CA ASP A 3 -21.29 12.87 23.76
C ASP A 3 -20.08 11.97 24.10
N GLY A 4 -19.66 11.10 23.18
CA GLY A 4 -18.51 10.21 23.35
C GLY A 4 -18.80 8.94 24.16
N THR A 5 -20.04 8.71 24.55
CA THR A 5 -20.41 7.57 25.41
C THR A 5 -21.05 6.41 24.65
N ASP A 6 -21.45 6.61 23.38
CA ASP A 6 -22.04 5.59 22.53
C ASP A 6 -21.52 5.70 21.09
N ALA A 7 -20.70 4.75 20.67
CA ALA A 7 -20.15 4.70 19.31
C ALA A 7 -21.23 4.58 18.20
N GLY A 8 -22.48 4.29 18.57
CA GLY A 8 -23.62 4.21 17.65
C GLY A 8 -24.27 5.55 17.31
N THR A 9 -23.85 6.66 17.97
CA THR A 9 -24.47 7.99 17.80
C THR A 9 -23.60 8.99 17.04
N TRP A 10 -22.41 8.58 16.57
CA TRP A 10 -21.53 9.44 15.79
C TRP A 10 -22.04 9.55 14.36
N THR A 11 -22.24 10.78 13.89
CA THR A 11 -22.39 11.06 12.47
C THR A 11 -21.07 11.60 11.95
N ILE A 12 -20.58 11.05 10.86
CA ILE A 12 -19.51 11.63 10.05
C ILE A 12 -20.20 12.19 8.83
N ASP A 13 -20.40 13.49 8.82
CA ASP A 13 -21.15 14.15 7.78
C ASP A 13 -20.59 15.55 7.57
N GLU A 14 -20.42 15.94 6.31
CA GLU A 14 -20.10 17.31 5.94
C GLU A 14 -21.39 18.14 6.00
N VAL A 15 -21.26 19.40 6.36
CA VAL A 15 -22.38 20.33 6.40
C VAL A 15 -22.82 20.65 4.96
N PRO A 16 -24.12 20.45 4.58
CA PRO A 16 -24.60 20.81 3.26
C PRO A 16 -24.28 22.26 2.90
N GLN A 17 -23.90 22.50 1.65
CA GLN A 17 -23.54 23.86 1.18
C GLN A 17 -24.63 24.91 1.36
N SER A 18 -25.90 24.49 1.50
CA SER A 18 -27.02 25.37 1.83
C SER A 18 -26.96 26.00 3.22
N GLU A 19 -26.19 25.39 4.14
CA GLU A 19 -26.02 25.90 5.50
C GLU A 19 -24.81 26.84 5.65
N TYR A 20 -23.98 26.96 4.62
CA TYR A 20 -22.87 27.93 4.59
C TYR A 20 -23.41 29.37 4.49
N THR A 21 -23.23 30.13 5.55
CA THR A 21 -23.78 31.49 5.65
C THR A 21 -23.08 32.46 4.69
N ASP A 22 -23.80 33.55 4.31
CA ASP A 22 -23.23 34.62 3.49
C ASP A 22 -21.98 35.25 4.14
N LYS A 23 -21.89 35.25 5.48
CA LYS A 23 -20.70 35.73 6.19
C LYS A 23 -19.50 34.84 5.93
N VAL A 24 -19.68 33.52 5.94
CA VAL A 24 -18.61 32.54 5.63
C VAL A 24 -18.18 32.71 4.18
N LYS A 25 -19.12 32.73 3.23
CA LYS A 25 -18.83 32.91 1.80
C LYS A 25 -18.15 34.26 1.50
N ALA A 26 -18.54 35.33 2.20
CA ALA A 26 -17.88 36.63 2.05
C ALA A 26 -16.42 36.65 2.52
N SER A 27 -16.09 35.85 3.54
CA SER A 27 -14.69 35.76 4.06
C SER A 27 -13.70 35.16 3.08
N TYR A 28 -14.14 34.38 2.08
CA TYR A 28 -13.27 33.80 1.04
C TYR A 28 -12.52 34.85 0.22
N LYS A 29 -13.10 36.07 0.10
CA LYS A 29 -12.41 37.18 -0.59
C LYS A 29 -11.27 37.78 0.22
N GLU A 30 -11.33 37.66 1.53
CA GLU A 30 -10.29 38.15 2.44
C GLU A 30 -9.21 37.09 2.67
N TYR A 31 -9.61 35.82 2.78
CA TYR A 31 -8.72 34.68 3.07
C TYR A 31 -8.69 33.75 1.86
N ASN A 32 -8.08 34.17 0.75
CA ASN A 32 -8.13 33.45 -0.52
C ASN A 32 -6.83 32.83 -0.99
N ASP A 33 -5.78 32.84 -0.16
CA ASP A 33 -4.48 32.28 -0.54
C ASP A 33 -4.53 30.75 -0.63
N ALA A 34 -5.22 30.10 0.30
CA ALA A 34 -5.43 28.67 0.25
C ALA A 34 -6.75 28.26 0.91
N ALA A 35 -7.41 27.26 0.34
CA ALA A 35 -8.42 26.46 1.02
C ALA A 35 -7.77 25.16 1.54
N ILE A 36 -7.96 24.86 2.81
CA ILE A 36 -7.56 23.60 3.43
C ILE A 36 -8.81 22.80 3.71
N VAL A 37 -9.02 21.72 2.98
CA VAL A 37 -10.17 20.82 3.11
C VAL A 37 -9.73 19.55 3.82
N VAL A 38 -10.40 19.19 4.91
CA VAL A 38 -10.04 18.03 5.73
C VAL A 38 -11.15 16.98 5.67
N PHE A 39 -10.85 15.83 5.11
CA PHE A 39 -11.75 14.68 5.16
C PHE A 39 -11.26 13.70 6.24
N SER A 40 -12.19 13.28 7.09
CA SER A 40 -11.88 12.38 8.21
C SER A 40 -12.73 11.12 8.14
N ARG A 41 -12.06 9.99 8.48
CA ARG A 41 -12.75 8.71 8.72
C ARG A 41 -12.30 8.18 10.07
N SER A 42 -13.27 7.77 10.88
CA SER A 42 -13.01 7.21 12.21
C SER A 42 -13.20 5.71 12.20
N CYS A 43 -12.19 5.00 12.61
CA CYS A 43 -12.27 3.60 13.01
C CYS A 43 -11.33 3.39 14.18
N GLY A 44 -11.51 2.36 14.96
CA GLY A 44 -10.68 2.14 16.11
C GLY A 44 -10.84 0.76 16.71
N GLU A 45 -10.04 0.50 17.73
CA GLU A 45 -10.09 -0.74 18.48
C GLU A 45 -11.51 -1.02 19.01
N GLY A 46 -12.00 -2.24 18.75
CA GLY A 46 -13.35 -2.65 19.13
C GLY A 46 -14.47 -2.15 18.22
N ALA A 47 -14.14 -1.45 17.10
CA ALA A 47 -15.10 -0.97 16.13
C ALA A 47 -14.56 -1.23 14.71
N ASP A 48 -15.13 -2.23 14.06
CA ASP A 48 -14.75 -2.56 12.67
C ASP A 48 -15.08 -1.43 11.71
N LEU A 49 -14.31 -1.34 10.62
CA LEU A 49 -14.56 -0.42 9.54
C LEU A 49 -15.93 -0.72 8.90
N PRO A 50 -16.85 0.23 8.82
CA PRO A 50 -18.10 0.03 8.09
C PRO A 50 -17.85 -0.13 6.59
N ARG A 51 -18.69 -0.92 5.92
CA ARG A 51 -18.61 -1.03 4.45
C ARG A 51 -19.16 0.20 3.74
N ASN A 52 -20.14 0.86 4.31
CA ASN A 52 -20.82 2.01 3.72
C ASN A 52 -21.16 3.07 4.78
N MET A 53 -21.70 4.20 4.33
CA MET A 53 -22.03 5.36 5.14
C MET A 53 -23.45 5.29 5.77
N ASP A 54 -24.26 4.25 5.51
CA ASP A 54 -25.67 4.17 5.93
C ASP A 54 -25.88 4.47 7.43
N ARG A 55 -25.06 3.89 8.30
CA ARG A 55 -25.19 4.08 9.76
C ARG A 55 -24.72 5.45 10.26
N PHE A 56 -24.14 6.28 9.40
CA PHE A 56 -23.60 7.60 9.72
C PHE A 56 -24.39 8.74 9.06
N GLY A 57 -25.56 8.44 8.49
CA GLY A 57 -26.41 9.42 7.83
C GLY A 57 -26.05 9.69 6.37
N GLY A 58 -25.06 9.00 5.83
CA GLY A 58 -24.72 9.01 4.40
C GLY A 58 -25.60 8.05 3.60
N GLY A 59 -25.27 7.86 2.34
CA GLY A 59 -25.91 6.92 1.42
C GLY A 59 -25.26 5.52 1.39
N SER A 60 -25.40 4.87 0.26
CA SER A 60 -24.81 3.55 -0.02
C SER A 60 -23.33 3.61 -0.43
N GLU A 61 -22.73 4.79 -0.45
CA GLU A 61 -21.32 4.98 -0.76
C GLU A 61 -20.44 4.19 0.21
N SER A 62 -19.28 3.79 -0.24
CA SER A 62 -18.28 3.18 0.62
C SER A 62 -17.92 4.14 1.76
N TYR A 63 -17.70 3.61 2.96
CA TYR A 63 -17.26 4.42 4.10
C TYR A 63 -15.96 5.18 3.84
N LEU A 64 -15.10 4.65 2.98
CA LEU A 64 -13.82 5.27 2.60
C LEU A 64 -13.90 6.14 1.34
N GLU A 65 -15.07 6.23 0.70
CA GLU A 65 -15.35 7.12 -0.42
C GLU A 65 -15.85 8.49 0.10
N LEU A 66 -15.68 9.55 -0.69
CA LEU A 66 -16.31 10.83 -0.39
C LEU A 66 -17.82 10.75 -0.64
N ASN A 67 -18.61 11.20 0.32
CA ASN A 67 -20.05 11.33 0.14
C ASN A 67 -20.40 12.57 -0.71
N GLN A 68 -21.70 12.76 -1.01
CA GLN A 68 -22.13 13.85 -1.89
C GLN A 68 -21.86 15.23 -1.30
N ASP A 69 -22.08 15.43 0.01
CA ASP A 69 -21.84 16.73 0.66
C ASP A 69 -20.33 17.08 0.67
N GLU A 70 -19.43 16.11 0.82
CA GLU A 70 -17.98 16.28 0.70
C GLU A 70 -17.58 16.64 -0.74
N LYS A 71 -18.17 16.01 -1.75
CA LYS A 71 -17.97 16.34 -3.18
C LYS A 71 -18.51 17.74 -3.51
N ASP A 72 -19.65 18.11 -2.95
CA ASP A 72 -20.24 19.46 -3.08
C ASP A 72 -19.36 20.52 -2.42
N LEU A 73 -18.72 20.21 -1.29
CA LEU A 73 -17.72 21.08 -0.67
C LEU A 73 -16.55 21.35 -1.60
N LEU A 74 -15.97 20.33 -2.24
CA LEU A 74 -14.88 20.50 -3.21
C LEU A 74 -15.31 21.36 -4.39
N THR A 75 -16.52 21.16 -4.90
CA THR A 75 -17.10 21.99 -5.97
C THR A 75 -17.21 23.46 -5.53
N ALA A 76 -17.73 23.72 -4.34
CA ALA A 76 -17.88 25.07 -3.81
C ALA A 76 -16.51 25.75 -3.56
N VAL A 77 -15.51 25.02 -3.12
CA VAL A 77 -14.12 25.51 -2.95
C VAL A 77 -13.53 25.91 -4.30
N LYS A 78 -13.69 25.08 -5.32
CA LYS A 78 -13.26 25.40 -6.70
C LYS A 78 -13.94 26.67 -7.22
N GLU A 79 -15.27 26.76 -7.09
CA GLU A 79 -16.04 27.93 -7.54
C GLU A 79 -15.71 29.22 -6.79
N ALA A 80 -15.27 29.10 -5.52
CA ALA A 80 -14.83 30.26 -4.73
C ALA A 80 -13.51 30.85 -5.22
N GLY A 81 -12.71 30.10 -5.98
CA GLY A 81 -11.52 30.59 -6.66
C GLY A 81 -10.34 30.89 -5.75
N PHE A 82 -10.09 30.02 -4.77
CA PHE A 82 -8.87 30.07 -3.96
C PHE A 82 -7.63 29.87 -4.84
N LYS A 83 -6.49 30.50 -4.47
CA LYS A 83 -5.24 30.38 -5.22
C LYS A 83 -4.64 28.97 -5.13
N LYS A 84 -4.90 28.27 -4.02
CA LYS A 84 -4.48 26.89 -3.78
C LYS A 84 -5.60 26.12 -3.08
N THR A 85 -5.75 24.84 -3.42
CA THR A 85 -6.63 23.90 -2.73
C THR A 85 -5.79 22.73 -2.22
N ILE A 86 -5.77 22.56 -0.90
CA ILE A 86 -5.01 21.52 -0.21
C ILE A 86 -6.02 20.59 0.47
N VAL A 87 -5.99 19.31 0.10
CA VAL A 87 -6.81 18.29 0.74
C VAL A 87 -5.98 17.55 1.79
N ILE A 88 -6.53 17.37 2.98
CA ILE A 88 -5.95 16.57 4.05
C ILE A 88 -6.85 15.35 4.29
N LEU A 89 -6.27 14.17 4.13
CA LEU A 89 -6.92 12.90 4.47
C LEU A 89 -6.52 12.52 5.90
N HIS A 90 -7.42 12.75 6.84
CA HIS A 90 -7.26 12.43 8.26
C HIS A 90 -7.95 11.09 8.57
N SER A 91 -7.31 10.02 8.14
CA SER A 91 -7.83 8.67 8.27
C SER A 91 -6.68 7.67 8.51
N ALA A 92 -6.89 6.69 9.38
CA ALA A 92 -5.96 5.58 9.54
C ALA A 92 -6.06 4.58 8.39
N ASN A 93 -7.17 4.55 7.67
CA ASN A 93 -7.40 3.68 6.51
C ASN A 93 -7.21 4.47 5.20
N PRO A 94 -6.80 3.81 4.11
CA PRO A 94 -6.67 4.45 2.81
C PRO A 94 -8.04 4.84 2.27
N MET A 95 -8.30 6.13 2.19
CA MET A 95 -9.53 6.65 1.56
C MET A 95 -9.46 6.43 0.05
N GLN A 96 -10.64 6.21 -0.56
CA GLN A 96 -10.76 6.06 -2.00
C GLN A 96 -10.44 7.37 -2.72
N MET A 97 -9.72 7.28 -3.84
CA MET A 97 -9.15 8.44 -4.53
C MET A 97 -9.88 8.79 -5.84
N ASP A 98 -11.08 8.24 -6.08
CA ASP A 98 -11.88 8.49 -7.29
C ASP A 98 -12.14 9.98 -7.52
N PHE A 99 -12.30 10.77 -6.45
CA PHE A 99 -12.49 12.21 -6.52
C PHE A 99 -11.35 12.97 -7.23
N LEU A 100 -10.16 12.38 -7.34
CA LEU A 100 -9.05 12.97 -8.10
C LEU A 100 -9.19 12.81 -9.63
N LYS A 101 -10.13 11.97 -10.09
CA LYS A 101 -10.47 11.88 -11.51
C LYS A 101 -11.33 13.07 -11.97
N ASP A 102 -11.96 13.75 -11.04
CA ASP A 102 -12.78 14.92 -11.28
C ASP A 102 -11.95 16.21 -11.15
N ASP A 103 -12.33 17.23 -11.90
CA ASP A 103 -11.63 18.51 -11.86
C ASP A 103 -12.15 19.39 -10.72
N TYR A 104 -11.71 19.13 -9.50
CA TYR A 104 -11.96 19.99 -8.33
C TYR A 104 -10.91 21.07 -8.12
N GLY A 105 -9.89 21.15 -8.95
CA GLY A 105 -8.81 22.12 -8.83
C GLY A 105 -7.93 21.89 -7.59
N ILE A 106 -7.70 20.65 -7.21
CA ILE A 106 -6.85 20.27 -6.06
C ILE A 106 -5.39 20.40 -6.45
N ASP A 107 -4.62 21.19 -5.71
CA ASP A 107 -3.18 21.39 -5.93
C ASP A 107 -2.34 20.35 -5.19
N SER A 108 -2.78 19.89 -4.01
CA SER A 108 -2.05 18.88 -3.23
C SER A 108 -2.95 18.09 -2.31
N VAL A 109 -2.51 16.86 -2.02
CA VAL A 109 -3.15 15.97 -1.05
C VAL A 109 -2.11 15.56 -0.01
N LEU A 110 -2.45 15.67 1.28
CA LEU A 110 -1.64 15.19 2.39
C LEU A 110 -2.41 14.10 3.15
N TRP A 111 -1.78 12.95 3.34
CA TRP A 111 -2.29 11.95 4.25
C TRP A 111 -1.72 12.16 5.66
N VAL A 112 -2.62 12.17 6.65
CA VAL A 112 -2.28 12.34 8.07
C VAL A 112 -3.11 11.34 8.86
N ALA A 113 -2.51 10.22 9.27
CA ALA A 113 -3.22 9.17 10.01
C ALA A 113 -3.78 9.66 11.36
N GLY A 114 -3.04 10.53 12.04
CA GLY A 114 -3.45 11.15 13.28
C GLY A 114 -2.41 12.11 13.80
N THR A 115 -2.86 13.23 14.34
CA THR A 115 -1.97 14.28 14.86
C THR A 115 -1.56 14.07 16.32
N GLY A 116 -2.13 13.05 16.98
CA GLY A 116 -1.93 12.78 18.40
C GLY A 116 -2.69 13.74 19.32
N ALA A 117 -2.59 13.50 20.63
CA ALA A 117 -3.30 14.28 21.64
C ALA A 117 -2.60 15.60 22.04
N GLY A 118 -1.36 15.81 21.56
CA GLY A 118 -0.59 17.03 21.81
C GLY A 118 -0.59 17.98 20.61
N ASP A 119 0.00 19.15 20.79
CA ASP A 119 0.12 20.18 19.76
C ASP A 119 1.24 19.91 18.74
N GLY A 120 2.12 18.93 18.98
CA GLY A 120 3.29 18.64 18.14
C GLY A 120 2.93 18.19 16.73
N GLY A 121 1.94 17.30 16.58
CA GLY A 121 1.50 16.81 15.27
C GLY A 121 0.82 17.88 14.42
N ILE A 122 -0.07 18.67 15.02
CA ILE A 122 -0.70 19.83 14.35
C ILE A 122 0.35 20.87 13.94
N LYS A 123 1.30 21.15 14.82
CA LYS A 123 2.39 22.09 14.51
C LYS A 123 3.22 21.61 13.33
N ALA A 124 3.62 20.33 13.30
CA ALA A 124 4.36 19.75 12.19
C ALA A 124 3.58 19.83 10.87
N LEU A 125 2.28 19.56 10.89
CA LEU A 125 1.42 19.72 9.70
C LEU A 125 1.39 21.17 9.21
N CYS A 126 1.23 22.14 10.12
CA CYS A 126 1.26 23.55 9.76
C CYS A 126 2.61 23.98 9.17
N GLU A 127 3.73 23.51 9.75
CA GLU A 127 5.08 23.79 9.24
C GLU A 127 5.31 23.21 7.83
N ILE A 128 4.76 22.03 7.55
CA ILE A 128 4.79 21.43 6.20
C ILE A 128 3.97 22.29 5.22
N ILE A 129 2.74 22.64 5.57
CA ILE A 129 1.88 23.47 4.70
C ILE A 129 2.50 24.85 4.44
N ALA A 130 3.15 25.44 5.46
CA ALA A 130 3.84 26.72 5.33
C ALA A 130 5.17 26.62 4.55
N GLY A 131 5.71 25.42 4.32
CA GLY A 131 7.01 25.20 3.69
C GLY A 131 8.20 25.39 4.62
N ASP A 132 7.97 25.51 5.93
CA ASP A 132 9.02 25.63 6.96
C ASP A 132 9.66 24.27 7.27
N ALA A 133 8.93 23.17 7.06
CA ALA A 133 9.42 21.81 7.16
C ALA A 133 9.21 21.06 5.83
N ASN A 134 10.21 20.29 5.43
CA ASN A 134 10.12 19.44 4.22
C ASN A 134 9.54 18.06 4.61
N PRO A 135 8.43 17.62 3.99
CA PRO A 135 7.88 16.30 4.26
C PRO A 135 8.84 15.19 3.80
N SER A 136 8.87 14.10 4.54
CA SER A 136 9.68 12.91 4.22
C SER A 136 8.99 11.63 4.64
N GLY A 137 7.66 11.67 4.79
CA GLY A 137 6.80 10.50 4.99
C GLY A 137 6.60 9.74 3.68
N ARG A 138 6.28 8.45 3.81
CA ARG A 138 5.89 7.58 2.71
C ARG A 138 4.56 6.92 3.06
N LEU A 139 3.72 6.70 2.05
CA LEU A 139 2.46 5.98 2.22
C LEU A 139 2.74 4.55 2.69
N VAL A 140 1.95 4.09 3.64
CA VAL A 140 2.04 2.74 4.22
C VAL A 140 0.99 1.78 3.64
N ASP A 141 0.21 2.26 2.69
CA ASP A 141 -0.80 1.53 1.94
C ASP A 141 -0.78 1.92 0.46
N THR A 142 -1.39 1.08 -0.37
CA THR A 142 -1.75 1.43 -1.75
C THR A 142 -3.05 2.21 -1.75
N TYR A 143 -3.08 3.38 -2.37
CA TYR A 143 -4.27 4.21 -2.52
C TYR A 143 -4.89 3.99 -3.89
N CYS A 144 -6.15 3.58 -3.93
CA CYS A 144 -6.85 3.16 -5.13
C CYS A 144 -7.94 4.16 -5.52
N TYR A 145 -8.27 4.17 -6.81
CA TYR A 145 -9.44 4.90 -7.30
C TYR A 145 -10.76 4.21 -6.96
N ASP A 146 -10.73 2.89 -6.76
CA ASP A 146 -11.82 2.09 -6.23
C ASP A 146 -11.23 1.06 -5.25
N ASN A 147 -11.53 1.19 -3.97
CA ASN A 147 -11.02 0.28 -2.95
C ASN A 147 -11.53 -1.16 -3.15
N PHE A 148 -12.69 -1.34 -3.80
CA PHE A 148 -13.23 -2.67 -4.12
C PHE A 148 -12.53 -3.36 -5.29
N SER A 149 -11.58 -2.69 -5.98
CA SER A 149 -10.66 -3.34 -6.90
C SER A 149 -9.72 -4.31 -6.18
N SER A 150 -9.52 -4.13 -4.87
CA SER A 150 -8.73 -5.04 -4.02
C SER A 150 -9.55 -6.25 -3.59
N PRO A 151 -9.01 -7.49 -3.73
CA PRO A 151 -9.67 -8.70 -3.24
C PRO A 151 -9.96 -8.65 -1.74
N SER A 152 -9.06 -8.08 -0.95
CA SER A 152 -9.23 -7.95 0.51
C SER A 152 -10.42 -7.06 0.87
N MET A 153 -10.62 -5.94 0.17
CA MET A 153 -11.78 -5.07 0.40
C MET A 153 -13.07 -5.70 -0.15
N ALA A 154 -13.01 -6.36 -1.30
CA ALA A 154 -14.15 -7.10 -1.86
C ALA A 154 -14.60 -8.23 -0.93
N ASN A 155 -13.63 -8.89 -0.25
CA ASN A 155 -13.88 -9.97 0.70
C ASN A 155 -14.16 -9.47 2.13
N PHE A 156 -13.94 -8.20 2.43
CA PHE A 156 -14.19 -7.62 3.73
C PHE A 156 -15.69 -7.62 4.05
N CYS A 157 -16.10 -8.43 5.04
CA CYS A 157 -17.50 -8.58 5.42
C CYS A 157 -17.61 -9.19 6.83
N ASP A 158 -18.77 -8.98 7.45
CA ASP A 158 -19.18 -9.63 8.69
C ASP A 158 -19.89 -10.95 8.35
N PHE A 159 -19.11 -12.01 8.08
CA PHE A 159 -19.65 -13.33 7.79
C PHE A 159 -20.16 -14.01 9.07
N ARG A 160 -21.36 -14.56 9.03
CA ARG A 160 -21.99 -15.20 10.18
C ARG A 160 -22.37 -16.65 9.90
N TYR A 161 -22.06 -17.53 10.86
CA TYR A 161 -22.57 -18.88 10.81
C TYR A 161 -24.08 -18.88 10.98
N VAL A 162 -24.74 -19.71 10.17
CA VAL A 162 -26.18 -19.96 10.28
C VAL A 162 -26.42 -21.40 10.72
N ASP A 163 -27.50 -21.64 11.42
CA ASP A 163 -27.98 -22.99 11.77
C ASP A 163 -28.59 -23.69 10.54
N SER A 164 -29.00 -24.96 10.71
CA SER A 164 -29.62 -25.75 9.65
C SER A 164 -30.95 -25.18 9.11
N THR A 165 -31.49 -24.16 9.75
CA THR A 165 -32.72 -23.47 9.33
C THR A 165 -32.42 -22.08 8.73
N GLY A 166 -31.14 -21.68 8.62
CA GLY A 166 -30.70 -20.41 8.05
C GLY A 166 -30.68 -19.24 9.02
N ASN A 167 -30.88 -19.47 10.33
CA ASN A 167 -30.81 -18.39 11.32
C ASN A 167 -29.39 -18.16 11.81
N PRO A 168 -28.96 -16.90 12.02
CA PRO A 168 -27.64 -16.59 12.57
C PRO A 168 -27.41 -17.23 13.94
N THR A 169 -26.27 -17.88 14.13
CA THR A 169 -25.92 -18.58 15.39
C THR A 169 -25.32 -17.63 16.44
N GLY A 170 -25.02 -16.39 16.09
CA GLY A 170 -24.29 -15.45 16.94
C GLY A 170 -22.77 -15.55 16.83
N TYR A 171 -22.24 -16.49 16.03
CA TYR A 171 -20.80 -16.61 15.75
C TYR A 171 -20.47 -16.05 14.38
N SER A 172 -19.37 -15.31 14.30
CA SER A 172 -18.81 -14.78 13.05
C SER A 172 -17.57 -15.56 12.65
N TYR A 173 -17.21 -15.48 11.37
CA TYR A 173 -15.94 -15.99 10.85
C TYR A 173 -15.38 -15.04 9.81
N ILE A 174 -14.08 -15.14 9.56
CA ILE A 174 -13.38 -14.45 8.49
C ILE A 174 -12.64 -15.50 7.67
N ASN A 175 -12.73 -15.42 6.36
CA ASN A 175 -11.96 -16.24 5.44
C ASN A 175 -11.07 -15.33 4.60
N TYR A 176 -9.75 -15.46 4.75
CA TYR A 176 -8.75 -14.70 3.99
C TYR A 176 -8.52 -15.35 2.61
N ALA A 177 -9.58 -15.39 1.78
CA ALA A 177 -9.54 -16.02 0.46
C ALA A 177 -8.51 -15.36 -0.48
N GLU A 178 -8.15 -14.11 -0.24
CA GLU A 178 -7.11 -13.37 -0.95
C GLU A 178 -5.68 -13.87 -0.64
N GLY A 179 -5.49 -14.63 0.44
CA GLY A 179 -4.19 -15.14 0.85
C GLY A 179 -3.15 -14.05 1.07
N ILE A 180 -2.02 -14.12 0.36
CA ILE A 180 -0.94 -13.13 0.47
C ILE A 180 -1.17 -11.87 -0.38
N TYR A 181 -2.21 -11.86 -1.22
CA TYR A 181 -2.44 -10.81 -2.21
C TYR A 181 -3.22 -9.64 -1.62
N ILE A 182 -2.58 -8.90 -0.70
CA ILE A 182 -3.12 -7.73 0.00
C ILE A 182 -2.30 -6.49 -0.38
N GLY A 183 -2.97 -5.36 -0.64
CA GLY A 183 -2.33 -4.09 -0.99
C GLY A 183 -1.39 -4.23 -2.18
N TYR A 184 -0.18 -3.66 -2.09
CA TYR A 184 0.80 -3.67 -3.18
C TYR A 184 1.15 -5.08 -3.66
N LYS A 185 1.13 -6.10 -2.78
CA LYS A 185 1.40 -7.49 -3.20
C LYS A 185 0.40 -8.00 -4.22
N TYR A 186 -0.85 -7.53 -4.18
CA TYR A 186 -1.85 -7.81 -5.20
C TYR A 186 -1.59 -7.02 -6.48
N TYR A 187 -1.57 -5.69 -6.37
CA TYR A 187 -1.54 -4.82 -7.54
C TYR A 187 -0.25 -4.99 -8.35
N GLU A 188 0.92 -5.00 -7.69
CA GLU A 188 2.21 -5.14 -8.36
C GLU A 188 2.41 -6.53 -8.96
N THR A 189 1.88 -7.59 -8.31
CA THR A 189 1.99 -8.94 -8.84
C THR A 189 1.13 -9.12 -10.09
N ARG A 190 -0.08 -8.59 -10.05
CA ARG A 190 -0.98 -8.64 -11.20
C ARG A 190 -0.46 -7.82 -12.37
N TYR A 191 0.18 -6.69 -12.09
CA TYR A 191 0.87 -5.87 -13.08
C TYR A 191 2.05 -6.63 -13.72
N GLU A 192 2.92 -7.25 -12.92
CA GLU A 192 4.00 -8.06 -13.45
C GLU A 192 3.47 -9.18 -14.36
N ASP A 193 2.47 -9.92 -13.89
CA ASP A 193 1.89 -11.01 -14.67
C ASP A 193 1.28 -10.53 -15.99
N LYS A 194 0.69 -9.31 -16.00
CA LYS A 194 0.21 -8.67 -17.24
C LYS A 194 1.34 -8.38 -18.22
N VAL A 195 2.43 -7.76 -17.75
CA VAL A 195 3.60 -7.43 -18.60
C VAL A 195 4.30 -8.68 -19.11
N LEU A 196 4.36 -9.73 -18.28
CA LEU A 196 4.99 -11.01 -18.66
C LEU A 196 4.06 -11.92 -19.47
N GLY A 197 2.78 -11.59 -19.63
CA GLY A 197 1.78 -12.44 -20.29
C GLY A 197 1.48 -13.71 -19.52
N GLN A 198 1.49 -13.66 -18.21
CA GLN A 198 1.23 -14.80 -17.30
C GLN A 198 -0.16 -14.69 -16.64
N GLY A 199 -0.70 -15.84 -16.24
CA GLY A 199 -2.01 -15.90 -15.60
C GLY A 199 -3.15 -15.39 -16.48
N ASN A 200 -4.30 -15.17 -15.87
CA ASN A 200 -5.48 -14.61 -16.52
C ASN A 200 -5.68 -13.14 -16.10
N THR A 201 -4.76 -12.28 -16.48
CA THR A 201 -4.81 -10.85 -16.14
C THR A 201 -5.76 -10.04 -17.02
N SER A 202 -6.22 -10.63 -18.14
CA SER A 202 -7.17 -10.06 -19.11
C SER A 202 -6.92 -8.56 -19.41
N ASP A 203 -7.82 -7.69 -19.03
CA ASP A 203 -7.83 -6.24 -19.26
C ASP A 203 -7.26 -5.42 -18.11
N TYR A 204 -6.60 -6.06 -17.14
CA TYR A 204 -6.01 -5.35 -15.98
C TYR A 204 -5.11 -4.19 -16.42
N GLN A 205 -5.32 -3.05 -15.83
CA GLN A 205 -4.52 -1.84 -16.02
C GLN A 205 -4.20 -1.22 -14.64
N TYR A 206 -2.94 -1.25 -14.27
CA TYR A 206 -2.47 -0.75 -12.98
C TYR A 206 -2.92 0.70 -12.72
N SER A 207 -2.68 1.59 -13.67
CA SER A 207 -3.01 3.01 -13.58
C SER A 207 -4.53 3.32 -13.56
N ALA A 208 -5.38 2.35 -13.87
CA ALA A 208 -6.83 2.50 -13.73
C ALA A 208 -7.30 2.24 -12.30
N ASP A 209 -6.61 1.34 -11.58
CA ASP A 209 -6.96 0.92 -10.23
C ASP A 209 -6.18 1.71 -9.15
N VAL A 210 -4.87 1.91 -9.35
CA VAL A 210 -3.96 2.51 -8.35
C VAL A 210 -3.73 3.99 -8.64
N CYS A 211 -3.99 4.82 -7.64
CA CYS A 211 -3.68 6.25 -7.66
C CYS A 211 -2.27 6.53 -7.13
N TYR A 212 -1.94 5.97 -5.98
CA TYR A 212 -0.61 6.07 -5.38
C TYR A 212 -0.16 4.72 -4.85
N PRO A 213 1.04 4.24 -5.25
CA PRO A 213 1.58 2.99 -4.76
C PRO A 213 1.96 3.04 -3.28
N PHE A 214 2.10 1.87 -2.66
CA PHE A 214 2.75 1.73 -1.36
C PHE A 214 4.19 2.29 -1.42
N GLY A 215 4.59 3.06 -0.44
CA GLY A 215 5.90 3.72 -0.39
C GLY A 215 5.95 5.10 -1.05
N TYR A 216 4.92 5.49 -1.81
CA TYR A 216 4.89 6.79 -2.49
C TYR A 216 4.96 7.97 -1.52
N GLY A 217 5.63 9.02 -1.93
CA GLY A 217 5.66 10.29 -1.21
C GLY A 217 6.53 11.33 -1.91
N LEU A 218 6.15 12.59 -1.78
CA LEU A 218 6.86 13.72 -2.38
C LEU A 218 7.72 14.47 -1.35
N SER A 219 8.65 15.23 -1.85
CA SER A 219 9.53 16.15 -1.10
C SER A 219 9.53 17.52 -1.74
N TYR A 220 9.91 18.54 -0.97
CA TYR A 220 10.16 19.91 -1.50
C TYR A 220 11.58 20.08 -2.08
N THR A 221 12.35 18.99 -2.14
CA THR A 221 13.68 18.92 -2.76
C THR A 221 13.82 17.62 -3.55
N ASP A 222 14.84 17.54 -4.38
CA ASP A 222 15.12 16.38 -5.22
C ASP A 222 16.29 15.58 -4.66
N PHE A 223 16.23 14.26 -4.83
CA PHE A 223 17.32 13.36 -4.45
C PHE A 223 17.78 12.55 -5.65
N LYS A 224 19.07 12.25 -5.67
CA LYS A 224 19.68 11.36 -6.65
C LYS A 224 20.35 10.20 -5.93
N TRP A 225 20.15 9.00 -6.45
CA TRP A 225 20.75 7.78 -5.96
C TRP A 225 21.86 7.32 -6.90
N SER A 226 22.95 6.80 -6.32
CA SER A 226 24.09 6.24 -7.06
C SER A 226 24.79 5.17 -6.24
N ASP A 227 25.76 4.49 -6.87
CA ASP A 227 26.68 3.55 -6.22
C ASP A 227 25.97 2.42 -5.45
N PHE A 228 24.92 1.84 -6.07
CA PHE A 228 24.22 0.71 -5.51
C PHE A 228 25.11 -0.54 -5.55
N GLU A 229 25.57 -0.98 -4.37
CA GLU A 229 26.41 -2.14 -4.19
C GLU A 229 25.78 -3.17 -3.27
N VAL A 230 26.13 -4.44 -3.49
CA VAL A 230 25.63 -5.57 -2.70
C VAL A 230 26.79 -6.46 -2.27
N LYS A 231 26.82 -6.83 -0.98
CA LYS A 231 27.78 -7.78 -0.41
C LYS A 231 27.03 -8.89 0.33
N TYR A 232 27.32 -10.13 -0.04
CA TYR A 232 26.80 -11.29 0.68
C TYR A 232 27.83 -11.82 1.66
N ASN A 233 27.40 -12.11 2.88
CA ASN A 233 28.22 -12.72 3.91
C ASN A 233 27.70 -14.14 4.18
N GLU A 234 28.42 -15.13 3.67
CA GLU A 234 28.09 -16.57 3.78
C GLU A 234 27.99 -17.05 5.25
N LYS A 235 28.83 -16.52 6.13
CA LYS A 235 28.90 -16.99 7.52
C LYS A 235 27.62 -16.70 8.31
N ASN A 236 27.01 -15.56 8.06
CA ASN A 236 25.78 -15.15 8.76
C ASN A 236 24.56 -15.11 7.84
N GLN A 237 24.70 -15.52 6.57
CA GLN A 237 23.67 -15.57 5.56
C GLN A 237 22.90 -14.23 5.41
N LYS A 238 23.66 -13.14 5.26
CA LYS A 238 23.09 -11.80 5.14
C LYS A 238 23.62 -11.07 3.92
N TYR A 239 22.73 -10.38 3.23
CA TYR A 239 23.06 -9.37 2.23
C TYR A 239 23.19 -8.02 2.92
N THR A 240 24.18 -7.23 2.51
CA THR A 240 24.29 -5.81 2.86
C THR A 240 24.26 -5.01 1.58
N PHE A 241 23.30 -4.14 1.49
CA PHE A 241 23.09 -3.20 0.38
C PHE A 241 23.60 -1.84 0.80
N THR A 242 24.34 -1.16 -0.05
CA THR A 242 24.80 0.21 0.15
C THR A 242 24.40 1.06 -1.05
N LEU A 243 24.07 2.31 -0.79
CA LEU A 243 23.60 3.27 -1.78
C LEU A 243 23.99 4.68 -1.33
N HIS A 244 24.50 5.50 -2.24
CA HIS A 244 24.73 6.92 -2.02
C HIS A 244 23.46 7.70 -2.34
N VAL A 245 23.02 8.56 -1.41
CA VAL A 245 21.88 9.46 -1.60
C VAL A 245 22.38 10.90 -1.51
N GLU A 246 22.18 11.69 -2.57
CA GLU A 246 22.52 13.10 -2.66
C GLU A 246 21.27 13.95 -2.78
N ASN A 247 21.17 15.01 -1.98
CA ASN A 247 20.16 16.04 -2.15
C ASN A 247 20.61 16.99 -3.27
N THR A 248 19.96 16.90 -4.43
CA THR A 248 20.27 17.69 -5.63
C THR A 248 19.43 18.95 -5.77
N GLY A 249 18.42 19.14 -4.92
CA GLY A 249 17.59 20.34 -4.91
C GLY A 249 18.13 21.46 -4.00
N ASP A 250 17.30 22.43 -3.71
CA ASP A 250 17.68 23.67 -3.00
C ASP A 250 17.15 23.76 -1.56
N LYS A 251 16.40 22.78 -1.10
CA LYS A 251 15.85 22.67 0.27
C LYS A 251 16.53 21.56 1.03
N ALA A 252 16.74 21.75 2.33
CA ALA A 252 17.14 20.65 3.19
C ALA A 252 16.00 19.59 3.27
N GLY A 253 16.36 18.32 3.24
CA GLY A 253 15.37 17.26 3.24
C GLY A 253 15.93 15.90 3.66
N LYS A 254 15.03 14.95 3.89
CA LYS A 254 15.36 13.55 4.14
C LYS A 254 14.74 12.69 3.06
N ASP A 255 15.45 11.67 2.62
CA ASP A 255 14.93 10.68 1.71
C ASP A 255 14.74 9.31 2.38
N VAL A 256 13.87 8.49 1.80
CA VAL A 256 13.63 7.11 2.23
C VAL A 256 13.94 6.19 1.07
N VAL A 257 14.86 5.27 1.30
CA VAL A 257 15.16 4.18 0.37
C VAL A 257 14.46 2.94 0.87
N GLU A 258 13.62 2.37 0.05
CA GLU A 258 12.96 1.09 0.27
C GLU A 258 13.67 0.00 -0.51
N LEU A 259 13.90 -1.14 0.12
CA LEU A 259 14.54 -2.29 -0.52
C LEU A 259 13.52 -3.40 -0.67
N TYR A 260 13.28 -3.81 -1.90
CA TYR A 260 12.36 -4.87 -2.25
C TYR A 260 13.09 -6.10 -2.76
N ALA A 261 12.51 -7.27 -2.50
CA ALA A 261 12.98 -8.54 -3.03
C ALA A 261 11.91 -9.20 -3.88
N GLN A 262 12.33 -9.95 -4.88
CA GLN A 262 11.52 -10.87 -5.66
C GLN A 262 12.14 -12.26 -5.61
N SER A 263 11.37 -13.24 -5.12
CA SER A 263 11.69 -14.66 -5.25
C SER A 263 11.17 -15.20 -6.60
N PRO A 264 11.83 -16.21 -7.20
CA PRO A 264 11.33 -16.80 -8.44
C PRO A 264 9.95 -17.45 -8.21
N TYR A 265 9.06 -17.30 -9.19
CA TYR A 265 7.78 -18.00 -9.26
C TYR A 265 7.85 -19.02 -10.40
N THR A 266 7.98 -20.28 -10.05
CA THR A 266 8.41 -21.35 -10.95
C THR A 266 7.29 -22.32 -11.32
N ALA A 267 7.58 -23.26 -12.21
CA ALA A 267 6.66 -24.37 -12.48
C ALA A 267 6.42 -25.23 -11.23
N TYR A 268 7.45 -25.41 -10.40
CA TYR A 268 7.34 -26.10 -9.12
C TYR A 268 6.30 -25.42 -8.20
N ASP A 269 6.34 -24.09 -8.10
CA ASP A 269 5.38 -23.33 -7.28
C ASP A 269 3.95 -23.55 -7.78
N LYS A 270 3.74 -23.44 -9.09
CA LYS A 270 2.42 -23.62 -9.72
C LYS A 270 1.86 -25.02 -9.48
N GLU A 271 2.72 -26.06 -9.61
CA GLU A 271 2.32 -27.46 -9.39
C GLU A 271 1.99 -27.77 -7.94
N ASN A 272 2.64 -27.07 -6.99
CA ASN A 272 2.46 -27.29 -5.56
C ASN A 272 1.57 -26.23 -4.87
N GLY A 273 0.96 -25.31 -5.64
CA GLY A 273 0.07 -24.28 -5.10
C GLY A 273 0.77 -23.29 -4.17
N ILE A 274 2.05 -22.99 -4.43
CA ILE A 274 2.83 -22.02 -3.66
C ILE A 274 2.61 -20.64 -4.27
N GLU A 275 2.15 -19.71 -3.47
CA GLU A 275 1.88 -18.33 -3.90
C GLU A 275 3.04 -17.40 -3.51
N LYS A 276 3.40 -16.48 -4.42
CA LYS A 276 4.47 -15.50 -4.23
C LYS A 276 4.10 -14.16 -4.86
N SER A 277 4.33 -13.09 -4.11
CA SER A 277 4.22 -11.74 -4.67
C SER A 277 5.39 -11.41 -5.58
N SER A 278 5.15 -10.52 -6.55
CA SER A 278 6.21 -10.03 -7.45
C SER A 278 7.27 -9.22 -6.73
N VAL A 279 6.88 -8.46 -5.71
CA VAL A 279 7.79 -7.71 -4.84
C VAL A 279 7.36 -7.81 -3.39
N GLN A 280 8.36 -7.80 -2.51
CA GLN A 280 8.17 -7.78 -1.06
C GLN A 280 9.17 -6.78 -0.46
N LEU A 281 8.69 -5.83 0.34
CA LEU A 281 9.57 -4.95 1.12
C LEU A 281 10.35 -5.78 2.14
N VAL A 282 11.67 -5.76 2.05
CA VAL A 282 12.59 -6.53 2.92
C VAL A 282 13.49 -5.64 3.77
N GLY A 283 13.48 -4.35 3.52
CA GLY A 283 14.23 -3.38 4.31
C GLY A 283 13.96 -1.96 3.90
N LYS A 284 14.32 -1.03 4.76
CA LYS A 284 14.26 0.41 4.45
C LYS A 284 15.31 1.17 5.25
N ALA A 285 15.73 2.29 4.72
CA ALA A 285 16.57 3.24 5.44
C ALA A 285 16.13 4.67 5.12
N LYS A 286 16.31 5.55 6.09
CA LYS A 286 16.01 6.99 5.94
C LYS A 286 17.28 7.78 6.20
N THR A 287 17.57 8.74 5.33
CA THR A 287 18.74 9.61 5.48
C THR A 287 18.65 10.49 6.72
N SER A 288 19.78 10.98 7.17
CA SER A 288 19.83 12.19 8.00
C SER A 288 19.22 13.38 7.25
N LEU A 289 19.11 14.54 7.89
CA LEU A 289 18.74 15.76 7.18
C LEU A 289 19.90 16.17 6.27
N LEU A 290 19.69 16.11 4.96
CA LEU A 290 20.67 16.49 3.96
C LEU A 290 20.42 17.92 3.51
N GLU A 291 21.39 18.80 3.72
CA GLU A 291 21.41 20.15 3.13
C GLU A 291 21.56 20.06 1.60
N ALA A 292 21.22 21.13 0.89
CA ALA A 292 21.38 21.22 -0.57
C ALA A 292 22.81 20.87 -1.01
N GLY A 293 22.96 19.98 -1.98
CA GLY A 293 24.24 19.47 -2.49
C GLY A 293 25.02 18.60 -1.50
N LYS A 294 24.38 18.07 -0.47
CA LYS A 294 24.98 17.10 0.47
C LYS A 294 24.41 15.71 0.26
N GLY A 295 25.25 14.71 0.53
CA GLY A 295 24.85 13.30 0.44
C GLY A 295 25.42 12.48 1.59
N GLU A 296 24.92 11.26 1.71
CA GLU A 296 25.43 10.25 2.62
C GLU A 296 25.25 8.85 2.03
N ASP A 297 26.07 7.93 2.50
CA ASP A 297 25.91 6.51 2.18
C ASP A 297 24.97 5.89 3.21
N ILE A 298 23.97 5.19 2.73
CA ILE A 298 23.07 4.39 3.56
C ILE A 298 23.36 2.91 3.38
N SER A 299 22.98 2.10 4.39
CA SER A 299 23.17 0.66 4.38
C SER A 299 21.94 -0.05 4.91
N ILE A 300 21.48 -1.07 4.18
CA ILE A 300 20.38 -1.94 4.57
C ILE A 300 20.88 -3.38 4.60
N THR A 301 20.61 -4.10 5.69
CA THR A 301 21.00 -5.50 5.83
C THR A 301 19.78 -6.40 5.85
N VAL A 302 19.77 -7.41 4.97
CA VAL A 302 18.67 -8.38 4.81
C VAL A 302 19.20 -9.80 5.04
N PRO A 303 18.61 -10.57 5.95
CA PRO A 303 18.95 -11.97 6.09
C PRO A 303 18.37 -12.79 4.93
N LEU A 304 19.07 -13.84 4.52
CA LEU A 304 18.62 -14.76 3.46
C LEU A 304 17.24 -15.39 3.80
N SER A 305 16.93 -15.51 5.08
CA SER A 305 15.64 -16.02 5.57
C SER A 305 14.41 -15.21 5.15
N GLU A 306 14.59 -13.95 4.73
CA GLU A 306 13.48 -13.14 4.19
C GLU A 306 12.97 -13.63 2.82
N LEU A 307 13.76 -14.45 2.14
CA LEU A 307 13.43 -14.98 0.80
C LEU A 307 12.77 -16.36 0.85
N LYS A 308 12.73 -17.00 2.02
CA LYS A 308 12.16 -18.34 2.14
C LYS A 308 10.65 -18.32 1.96
N THR A 309 10.11 -19.36 1.33
CA THR A 309 8.67 -19.58 1.16
C THR A 309 8.30 -20.91 1.81
N TYR A 310 7.12 -21.00 2.42
CA TYR A 310 6.63 -22.25 3.00
C TYR A 310 5.97 -23.12 1.92
N ASP A 311 6.46 -24.32 1.73
CA ASP A 311 5.89 -25.34 0.83
C ASP A 311 5.00 -26.28 1.65
N GLU A 312 3.71 -26.00 1.65
CA GLU A 312 2.72 -26.75 2.42
C GLU A 312 2.46 -28.14 1.82
N ASN A 313 2.34 -28.19 0.49
CA ASN A 313 1.74 -29.34 -0.19
C ASN A 313 2.74 -30.45 -0.55
N ASN A 314 4.05 -30.15 -0.58
CA ASN A 314 5.06 -31.14 -0.96
C ASN A 314 6.12 -31.35 0.13
N LYS A 315 6.87 -30.33 0.51
CA LYS A 315 7.99 -30.46 1.46
C LYS A 315 7.58 -30.33 2.93
N GLY A 316 6.50 -29.64 3.23
CA GLY A 316 6.02 -29.37 4.58
C GLY A 316 7.03 -28.55 5.39
N THR A 317 7.78 -27.65 4.73
CA THR A 317 8.81 -26.81 5.35
C THR A 317 9.07 -25.56 4.51
N TYR A 318 9.93 -24.65 5.04
CA TYR A 318 10.42 -23.54 4.25
C TYR A 318 11.45 -23.99 3.22
N ILE A 319 11.36 -23.42 2.03
CA ILE A 319 12.24 -23.65 0.89
C ILE A 319 12.82 -22.35 0.36
N LEU A 320 13.95 -22.45 -0.34
CA LEU A 320 14.39 -21.48 -1.33
C LEU A 320 14.35 -22.15 -2.70
N ASP A 321 13.61 -21.58 -3.63
CA ASP A 321 13.44 -22.16 -4.96
C ASP A 321 14.70 -22.03 -5.82
N ALA A 322 14.87 -22.95 -6.73
CA ALA A 322 15.82 -22.76 -7.82
C ALA A 322 15.30 -21.68 -8.76
N GLY A 323 16.17 -20.74 -9.14
CA GLY A 323 15.81 -19.66 -10.06
C GLY A 323 16.52 -18.36 -9.73
N THR A 324 16.11 -17.28 -10.39
CA THR A 324 16.71 -15.96 -10.23
C THR A 324 15.94 -15.16 -9.17
N TYR A 325 16.66 -14.69 -8.18
CA TYR A 325 16.20 -13.76 -7.16
C TYR A 325 16.64 -12.36 -7.53
N TYR A 326 15.80 -11.38 -7.27
CA TYR A 326 16.11 -9.97 -7.50
C TYR A 326 15.98 -9.19 -6.20
N PHE A 327 16.85 -8.21 -6.01
CA PHE A 327 16.70 -7.15 -5.01
C PHE A 327 16.80 -5.81 -5.72
N THR A 328 15.96 -4.86 -5.33
CA THR A 328 16.01 -3.52 -5.89
C THR A 328 15.81 -2.46 -4.81
N ALA A 329 16.61 -1.39 -4.89
CA ALA A 329 16.30 -0.15 -4.19
C ALA A 329 15.27 0.64 -5.00
N ALA A 330 14.24 1.14 -4.34
CA ALA A 330 13.15 1.85 -4.99
C ALA A 330 12.53 2.92 -4.08
N THR A 331 11.85 3.87 -4.67
CA THR A 331 11.11 4.92 -3.96
C THR A 331 9.75 4.43 -3.45
N ASP A 332 9.21 3.40 -4.10
CA ASP A 332 7.91 2.80 -3.83
C ASP A 332 7.80 1.41 -4.49
N SER A 333 6.72 0.69 -4.23
CA SER A 333 6.51 -0.68 -4.73
C SER A 333 6.40 -0.76 -6.25
N HIS A 334 5.83 0.25 -6.90
CA HIS A 334 5.65 0.24 -8.35
C HIS A 334 6.96 0.55 -9.08
N ASN A 335 7.75 1.50 -8.56
CA ASN A 335 9.10 1.72 -9.04
C ASN A 335 9.96 0.45 -8.88
N ALA A 336 9.79 -0.29 -7.77
CA ALA A 336 10.50 -1.55 -7.55
C ALA A 336 10.20 -2.60 -8.63
N ILE A 337 8.94 -2.83 -8.96
CA ILE A 337 8.61 -3.82 -10.00
C ILE A 337 9.04 -3.36 -11.38
N ASN A 338 8.95 -2.06 -11.70
CA ASN A 338 9.44 -1.53 -12.97
C ASN A 338 10.96 -1.68 -13.12
N ASN A 339 11.74 -1.44 -12.04
CA ASN A 339 13.19 -1.71 -12.03
C ASN A 339 13.50 -3.17 -12.36
N ILE A 340 12.78 -4.11 -11.72
CA ILE A 340 12.97 -5.55 -11.95
C ILE A 340 12.55 -5.96 -13.37
N LEU A 341 11.43 -5.47 -13.87
CA LEU A 341 10.96 -5.73 -15.24
C LEU A 341 11.96 -5.20 -16.29
N THR A 342 12.51 -4.01 -16.08
CA THR A 342 13.58 -3.46 -16.93
C THR A 342 14.84 -4.34 -16.87
N LYS A 343 15.22 -4.85 -15.70
CA LYS A 343 16.32 -5.83 -15.55
C LYS A 343 16.05 -7.12 -16.29
N LYS A 344 14.80 -7.56 -16.37
CA LYS A 344 14.34 -8.71 -17.17
C LYS A 344 14.25 -8.41 -18.69
N GLY A 345 14.61 -7.19 -19.12
CA GLY A 345 14.60 -6.76 -20.52
C GLY A 345 13.22 -6.37 -21.03
N LYS A 346 12.28 -6.04 -20.15
CA LYS A 346 10.97 -5.52 -20.50
C LYS A 346 11.01 -4.00 -20.65
N THR A 347 10.10 -3.47 -21.45
CA THR A 347 9.97 -2.06 -21.80
C THR A 347 8.50 -1.64 -21.84
N THR A 348 8.24 -0.37 -22.07
CA THR A 348 6.87 0.15 -22.31
C THR A 348 6.21 -0.50 -23.54
N SER A 349 6.97 -1.02 -24.50
CA SER A 349 6.43 -1.78 -25.63
C SER A 349 5.90 -3.16 -25.22
N ASP A 350 6.29 -3.69 -24.07
CA ASP A 350 5.78 -4.95 -23.50
C ASP A 350 4.56 -4.70 -22.58
N GLY A 351 4.12 -3.45 -22.42
CA GLY A 351 2.98 -3.07 -21.60
C GLY A 351 3.35 -2.52 -20.22
N MET A 352 4.61 -2.18 -19.97
CA MET A 352 4.99 -1.39 -18.82
C MET A 352 4.43 0.04 -18.96
N ASP A 353 4.02 0.64 -17.87
CA ASP A 353 3.52 2.03 -17.84
C ASP A 353 4.67 3.04 -17.65
N ASP A 354 5.80 2.63 -17.09
CA ASP A 354 7.02 3.44 -16.98
C ASP A 354 8.26 2.54 -17.08
N GLU A 355 9.39 3.15 -17.46
CA GLU A 355 10.70 2.47 -17.47
C GLU A 355 11.33 2.55 -16.09
N GLY A 356 11.87 1.42 -15.61
CA GLY A 356 12.60 1.35 -14.36
C GLY A 356 14.11 1.57 -14.54
N ASP A 357 14.82 1.65 -13.41
CA ASP A 357 16.29 1.75 -13.37
C ASP A 357 16.91 0.39 -13.01
N SER A 358 17.39 -0.34 -14.02
CA SER A 358 18.04 -1.64 -13.84
C SER A 358 19.40 -1.54 -13.11
N SER A 359 20.00 -0.35 -12.98
CA SER A 359 21.24 -0.15 -12.21
C SER A 359 21.03 -0.26 -10.69
N LEU A 360 19.78 -0.11 -10.24
CA LEU A 360 19.35 -0.29 -8.85
C LEU A 360 18.91 -1.73 -8.54
N VAL A 361 19.20 -2.68 -9.47
CA VAL A 361 18.80 -4.09 -9.31
C VAL A 361 20.02 -5.00 -9.20
N TYR A 362 20.06 -5.76 -8.13
CA TYR A 362 20.96 -6.89 -7.95
C TYR A 362 20.20 -8.19 -8.16
N ASP A 363 20.78 -9.11 -8.93
CA ASP A 363 20.23 -10.44 -9.15
C ASP A 363 21.24 -11.52 -8.82
N TYR A 364 20.76 -12.67 -8.34
CA TYR A 364 21.55 -13.88 -8.20
C TYR A 364 20.72 -15.11 -8.55
N VAL A 365 21.41 -16.18 -8.92
CA VAL A 365 20.78 -17.44 -9.31
C VAL A 365 21.08 -18.50 -8.26
N LEU A 366 20.03 -19.19 -7.81
CA LEU A 366 20.12 -20.42 -7.06
C LEU A 366 19.84 -21.59 -8.00
N ASP A 367 20.83 -22.44 -8.23
CA ASP A 367 20.74 -23.50 -9.26
C ASP A 367 19.86 -24.68 -8.84
N VAL A 368 19.72 -24.91 -7.54
CA VAL A 368 19.00 -26.07 -6.97
C VAL A 368 18.11 -25.61 -5.83
N LEU A 369 16.89 -26.14 -5.80
CA LEU A 369 15.96 -25.90 -4.68
C LEU A 369 16.60 -26.36 -3.36
N ASP A 370 16.59 -25.49 -2.35
CA ASP A 370 17.04 -25.76 -0.98
C ASP A 370 15.85 -25.95 -0.05
N ASP A 371 15.60 -27.18 0.39
CA ASP A 371 14.57 -27.57 1.34
C ASP A 371 15.13 -27.91 2.73
N SER A 372 16.39 -27.59 2.96
CA SER A 372 17.14 -27.98 4.17
C SER A 372 17.52 -26.81 5.08
N SER A 373 17.98 -25.70 4.52
CA SER A 373 18.55 -24.57 5.27
C SER A 373 17.56 -23.95 6.28
N PHE A 374 16.25 -24.00 6.00
CA PHE A 374 15.21 -23.45 6.83
C PHE A 374 14.15 -24.49 7.28
N SER A 375 14.53 -25.78 7.28
CA SER A 375 13.63 -26.88 7.66
C SER A 375 13.49 -27.07 9.16
N VAL A 376 14.35 -26.41 9.94
CA VAL A 376 14.43 -26.54 11.40
C VAL A 376 14.31 -25.16 12.05
N GLY A 377 13.53 -25.05 13.10
CA GLY A 377 13.41 -23.83 13.89
C GLY A 377 14.64 -23.54 14.76
N ALA A 378 14.67 -22.36 15.38
CA ALA A 378 15.75 -21.96 16.29
C ALA A 378 15.89 -22.87 17.53
N ASP A 379 14.84 -23.60 17.87
CA ASP A 379 14.78 -24.59 18.95
C ASP A 379 15.28 -25.99 18.53
N GLY A 380 15.68 -26.15 17.27
CA GLY A 380 16.13 -27.43 16.72
C GLY A 380 15.02 -28.38 16.28
N ASN A 381 13.76 -27.97 16.39
CA ASN A 381 12.63 -28.78 15.97
C ASN A 381 12.30 -28.58 14.48
N LYS A 382 11.77 -29.63 13.85
CA LYS A 382 11.29 -29.55 12.47
C LYS A 382 10.17 -28.51 12.37
N ILE A 383 10.22 -27.68 11.34
CA ILE A 383 9.15 -26.74 11.00
C ILE A 383 7.90 -27.53 10.59
N THR A 384 6.75 -27.14 11.10
CA THR A 384 5.45 -27.71 10.74
C THR A 384 4.40 -26.58 10.61
N ASN A 385 3.36 -26.81 9.81
CA ASN A 385 2.24 -25.89 9.73
C ASN A 385 1.31 -26.07 10.94
N HIS A 386 1.29 -25.09 11.85
CA HIS A 386 0.41 -25.06 13.01
C HIS A 386 -1.03 -24.64 12.68
N PHE A 387 -1.29 -24.20 11.46
CA PHE A 387 -2.59 -23.67 11.00
C PHE A 387 -3.25 -24.58 9.94
N ALA A 388 -2.75 -25.80 9.77
CA ALA A 388 -3.30 -26.73 8.78
C ALA A 388 -4.82 -26.97 8.99
N ASP A 389 -5.25 -27.04 10.24
CA ASP A 389 -6.65 -27.25 10.60
C ASP A 389 -7.54 -26.00 10.41
N ALA A 390 -6.95 -24.83 10.16
CA ALA A 390 -7.68 -23.58 9.94
C ALA A 390 -8.05 -23.35 8.47
N LYS A 391 -7.54 -24.15 7.56
CA LYS A 391 -7.85 -24.07 6.13
C LYS A 391 -9.25 -24.63 5.89
N LEU A 392 -10.08 -23.90 5.14
CA LEU A 392 -11.40 -24.36 4.73
C LEU A 392 -11.27 -25.23 3.47
N ASP A 393 -11.79 -26.45 3.51
CA ASP A 393 -11.68 -27.43 2.42
C ASP A 393 -12.50 -27.03 1.18
N ASP A 394 -13.55 -26.24 1.37
CA ASP A 394 -14.50 -25.79 0.35
C ASP A 394 -14.31 -24.33 -0.08
N ALA A 395 -13.30 -23.64 0.48
CA ALA A 395 -12.95 -22.28 0.06
C ALA A 395 -12.03 -22.30 -1.16
N THR A 396 -12.31 -21.42 -2.12
CA THR A 396 -11.40 -21.16 -3.23
C THR A 396 -10.53 -19.96 -2.90
N TYR A 397 -9.21 -20.17 -2.86
CA TYR A 397 -8.25 -19.12 -2.57
C TYR A 397 -7.74 -18.48 -3.86
N LEU A 398 -7.48 -17.18 -3.81
CA LEU A 398 -6.92 -16.44 -4.93
C LEU A 398 -5.52 -16.95 -5.27
N SER A 399 -5.28 -17.21 -6.55
CA SER A 399 -3.98 -17.66 -7.07
C SER A 399 -3.53 -16.77 -8.21
N ARG A 400 -2.24 -16.42 -8.24
CA ARG A 400 -1.63 -15.72 -9.38
C ARG A 400 -1.53 -16.59 -10.64
N SER A 401 -1.72 -17.90 -10.52
CA SER A 401 -1.70 -18.78 -11.67
C SER A 401 -2.80 -18.48 -12.69
N ASP A 402 -3.95 -17.97 -12.21
CA ASP A 402 -5.12 -17.70 -13.05
C ASP A 402 -5.89 -16.40 -12.72
N TRP A 403 -5.71 -15.81 -11.54
CA TRP A 403 -6.42 -14.60 -11.07
C TRP A 403 -7.96 -14.72 -11.19
N SER A 404 -8.50 -15.94 -11.11
CA SER A 404 -9.90 -16.21 -11.42
C SER A 404 -10.86 -15.88 -10.29
N VAL A 405 -10.38 -15.85 -9.05
CA VAL A 405 -11.19 -15.61 -7.85
C VAL A 405 -10.81 -14.29 -7.23
N MET A 406 -11.75 -13.34 -7.18
CA MET A 406 -11.55 -12.01 -6.63
C MET A 406 -12.23 -11.79 -5.29
N LYS A 407 -13.19 -12.62 -4.95
CA LYS A 407 -13.97 -12.56 -3.70
C LYS A 407 -14.57 -13.89 -3.38
N ASN A 408 -14.93 -14.05 -2.13
CA ASN A 408 -15.60 -15.23 -1.64
C ASN A 408 -17.11 -15.08 -1.82
N ASP A 409 -17.65 -15.50 -2.97
CA ASP A 409 -19.08 -15.43 -3.25
C ASP A 409 -19.82 -16.56 -2.54
N GLY A 410 -20.10 -16.39 -1.29
CA GLY A 410 -21.12 -17.19 -0.60
C GLY A 410 -20.60 -18.44 0.09
N LEU A 411 -19.73 -18.26 1.03
CA LEU A 411 -19.59 -19.18 2.16
C LEU A 411 -20.65 -18.88 3.23
#